data_635ea8a37178dafe9621f27f4e732842
#
_entry.id   635ea8a37178dafe9621f27f4e732842
#
_cell.length_a   1.000
_cell.length_b   1.000
_cell.length_c   1.000
_cell.angle_alpha   90.00
_cell.angle_beta   90.00
_cell.angle_gamma   90.00
#
_symmetry.space_group_name_H-M   'P 1'
#
loop_
_entity.id
_entity.type
_entity.pdbx_description
1 polymer ?
#
loop_
_entity_poly.entity_id
_entity_poly.type
_entity_poly.pdbx_seq_one_letter_code
_entity_poly.pdbx_strand_id
1 'polypeptide(L)'
;MEASLTKMLTPTSSMDLLRDIDTVTSPPATSLRQRRPYVMSIVGVNGVGKSTNLSKICFFLLQNKYKVLVAAGDTFRSGAVEQLAVHVRNLKELTAREGGGQVELYQKGYGKDAATVAKDAVSHAAQEDYDVVLIDTAGRRHNDQRLMSSLEKFAKFAQPDKILMVGEVRAYFHIYKKKAPFQL
;
A
#
# COMPACT_ATOMS: atom_id res chain seq x y z
N MET A 1 1.14 -14.85 32.61
CA MET A 1 0.18 -14.02 31.85
C MET A 1 0.80 -12.76 31.24
N GLU A 2 1.61 -12.03 31.98
CA GLU A 2 2.26 -10.77 31.52
C GLU A 2 3.16 -10.96 30.28
N ALA A 3 4.00 -11.99 30.26
CA ALA A 3 4.87 -12.30 29.12
C ALA A 3 4.10 -12.65 27.82
N SER A 4 2.92 -13.27 27.94
CA SER A 4 2.09 -13.59 26.78
C SER A 4 1.37 -12.35 26.22
N LEU A 5 0.95 -11.44 27.10
CA LEU A 5 0.36 -10.15 26.69
C LEU A 5 1.41 -9.26 26.04
N THR A 6 2.60 -9.18 26.61
CA THR A 6 3.72 -8.43 26.04
C THR A 6 4.06 -8.94 24.65
N LYS A 7 4.12 -10.26 24.44
CA LYS A 7 4.37 -10.85 23.13
C LYS A 7 3.27 -10.57 22.10
N MET A 8 2.00 -10.50 22.53
CA MET A 8 0.88 -10.14 21.64
C MET A 8 0.84 -8.65 21.31
N LEU A 9 1.26 -7.79 22.23
CA LEU A 9 1.21 -6.34 22.07
C LEU A 9 2.49 -5.75 21.47
N THR A 10 3.58 -6.52 21.46
CA THR A 10 4.82 -6.10 20.81
C THR A 10 4.64 -6.19 19.30
N PRO A 11 4.73 -5.09 18.54
CA PRO A 11 4.60 -5.13 17.09
C PRO A 11 5.71 -5.99 16.50
N THR A 12 5.34 -6.93 15.63
CA THR A 12 6.26 -7.83 14.92
C THR A 12 7.01 -7.13 13.78
N SER A 13 6.58 -5.92 13.42
CA SER A 13 7.20 -5.08 12.40
C SER A 13 7.58 -3.72 12.98
N SER A 14 8.63 -3.11 12.46
CA SER A 14 8.99 -1.74 12.80
C SER A 14 7.80 -0.79 12.55
N MET A 15 7.58 0.14 13.48
CA MET A 15 6.61 1.23 13.31
C MET A 15 7.24 2.43 12.59
N ASP A 16 8.56 2.42 12.39
CA ASP A 16 9.30 3.46 11.69
C ASP A 16 9.37 3.14 10.19
N LEU A 17 8.43 3.70 9.44
CA LEU A 17 8.33 3.48 8.01
C LEU A 17 9.58 3.96 7.24
N LEU A 18 10.14 5.10 7.61
CA LEU A 18 11.29 5.66 6.90
C LEU A 18 12.51 4.77 7.08
N ARG A 19 12.74 4.29 8.29
CA ARG A 19 13.82 3.35 8.58
C ARG A 19 13.67 2.03 7.82
N ASP A 20 12.45 1.51 7.72
CA ASP A 20 12.17 0.29 6.94
C ASP A 20 12.53 0.50 5.47
N ILE A 21 12.13 1.65 4.90
CA ILE A 21 12.44 2.03 3.52
C ILE A 21 13.95 2.13 3.33
N ASP A 22 14.65 2.88 4.17
CA ASP A 22 16.10 3.08 4.07
C ASP A 22 16.88 1.77 4.14
N THR A 23 16.44 0.82 4.97
CA THR A 23 17.08 -0.50 5.08
C THR A 23 17.01 -1.30 3.77
N VAL A 24 15.97 -1.08 2.97
CA VAL A 24 15.75 -1.79 1.70
C VAL A 24 16.38 -1.04 0.52
N THR A 25 16.26 0.28 0.50
CA THR A 25 16.71 1.14 -0.62
C THR A 25 18.19 1.47 -0.54
N SER A 26 18.76 1.49 0.66
CA SER A 26 20.18 1.81 0.90
C SER A 26 20.84 0.74 1.77
N PRO A 27 20.95 -0.51 1.29
CA PRO A 27 21.58 -1.57 2.07
C PRO A 27 23.04 -1.21 2.36
N PRO A 28 23.57 -1.53 3.57
CA PRO A 28 24.98 -1.27 3.90
C PRO A 28 25.90 -1.95 2.90
N ALA A 29 27.04 -1.32 2.60
CA ALA A 29 28.04 -1.84 1.63
C ALA A 29 28.55 -3.25 1.96
N THR A 30 28.43 -3.69 3.22
CA THR A 30 28.77 -5.05 3.68
C THR A 30 27.66 -6.07 3.40
N SER A 31 26.47 -5.63 2.95
CA SER A 31 25.35 -6.51 2.66
C SER A 31 25.42 -7.03 1.22
N LEU A 32 25.21 -8.33 1.04
CA LEU A 32 25.02 -8.95 -0.29
C LEU A 32 23.65 -8.61 -0.92
N ARG A 33 22.81 -7.83 -0.24
CA ARG A 33 21.51 -7.43 -0.74
C ARG A 33 21.66 -6.31 -1.77
N GLN A 34 21.09 -6.50 -2.95
CA GLN A 34 20.99 -5.46 -3.96
C GLN A 34 19.90 -4.45 -3.58
N ARG A 35 20.11 -3.18 -3.93
CA ARG A 35 19.08 -2.13 -3.84
C ARG A 35 17.83 -2.57 -4.60
N ARG A 36 16.68 -2.40 -3.99
CA ARG A 36 15.38 -2.59 -4.62
C ARG A 36 14.36 -1.60 -4.07
N PRO A 37 13.28 -1.30 -4.80
CA PRO A 37 12.22 -0.47 -4.27
C PRO A 37 11.53 -1.14 -3.07
N TYR A 38 11.12 -0.33 -2.10
CA TYR A 38 10.27 -0.76 -0.99
C TYR A 38 8.81 -0.82 -1.46
N VAL A 39 8.18 -1.98 -1.36
CA VAL A 39 6.85 -2.22 -1.92
C VAL A 39 5.80 -2.19 -0.82
N MET A 40 4.82 -1.27 -0.93
CA MET A 40 3.69 -1.16 -0.02
C MET A 40 2.38 -1.38 -0.76
N SER A 41 1.50 -2.20 -0.21
CA SER A 41 0.14 -2.35 -0.73
C SER A 41 -0.89 -1.83 0.26
N ILE A 42 -1.93 -1.20 -0.26
CA ILE A 42 -3.04 -0.68 0.54
C ILE A 42 -4.28 -1.50 0.26
N VAL A 43 -4.80 -2.16 1.29
CA VAL A 43 -5.95 -3.05 1.22
C VAL A 43 -7.09 -2.54 2.09
N GLY A 44 -8.33 -2.92 1.77
CA GLY A 44 -9.51 -2.54 2.55
C GLY A 44 -10.78 -2.62 1.73
N VAL A 45 -11.93 -2.51 2.38
CA VAL A 45 -13.23 -2.56 1.69
C VAL A 45 -13.47 -1.32 0.82
N ASN A 46 -14.50 -1.38 -0.02
CA ASN A 46 -14.89 -0.22 -0.83
C ASN A 46 -15.36 0.94 0.05
N GLY A 47 -15.00 2.17 -0.32
CA GLY A 47 -15.47 3.39 0.36
C GLY A 47 -14.70 3.80 1.61
N VAL A 48 -13.80 2.98 2.15
CA VAL A 48 -13.04 3.29 3.39
C VAL A 48 -11.92 4.31 3.21
N GLY A 49 -11.74 4.87 2.01
CA GLY A 49 -10.74 5.89 1.76
C GLY A 49 -9.33 5.36 1.48
N LYS A 50 -9.19 4.17 0.85
CA LYS A 50 -7.87 3.62 0.48
C LYS A 50 -7.02 4.59 -0.34
N SER A 51 -7.53 5.05 -1.48
CA SER A 51 -6.81 5.97 -2.37
C SER A 51 -6.50 7.32 -1.70
N THR A 52 -7.38 7.78 -0.79
CA THR A 52 -7.12 8.98 0.03
C THR A 52 -5.97 8.77 1.01
N ASN A 53 -5.94 7.63 1.71
CA ASN A 53 -4.84 7.32 2.62
C ASN A 53 -3.53 7.07 1.85
N LEU A 54 -3.60 6.43 0.69
CA LEU A 54 -2.46 6.28 -0.21
C LEU A 54 -1.87 7.65 -0.57
N SER A 55 -2.70 8.62 -0.93
CA SER A 55 -2.25 9.97 -1.28
C SER A 55 -1.57 10.67 -0.10
N LYS A 56 -2.07 10.49 1.14
CA LYS A 56 -1.44 11.05 2.35
C LYS A 56 -0.07 10.41 2.63
N ILE A 57 0.03 9.09 2.49
CA ILE A 57 1.30 8.38 2.66
C ILE A 57 2.29 8.80 1.57
N CYS A 58 1.83 8.88 0.33
CA CYS A 58 2.64 9.36 -0.78
C CYS A 58 3.17 10.78 -0.52
N PHE A 59 2.32 11.71 -0.08
CA PHE A 59 2.73 13.07 0.28
C PHE A 59 3.80 13.07 1.38
N PHE A 60 3.61 12.29 2.45
CA PHE A 60 4.61 12.15 3.52
C PHE A 60 5.97 11.65 3.00
N LEU A 61 5.96 10.66 2.11
CA LEU A 61 7.19 10.15 1.48
C LEU A 61 7.86 11.21 0.61
N LEU A 62 7.08 11.97 -0.17
CA LEU A 62 7.58 13.04 -1.01
C LEU A 62 8.20 14.19 -0.20
N GLN A 63 7.63 14.53 0.96
CA GLN A 63 8.24 15.50 1.89
C GLN A 63 9.60 15.03 2.40
N ASN A 64 9.78 13.71 2.55
CA ASN A 64 11.07 13.09 2.90
C ASN A 64 11.98 12.82 1.67
N LYS A 65 11.64 13.39 0.51
CA LYS A 65 12.43 13.36 -0.73
C LYS A 65 12.58 12.00 -1.40
N TYR A 66 11.74 11.03 -1.08
CA TYR A 66 11.71 9.76 -1.78
C TYR A 66 11.12 9.88 -3.19
N LYS A 67 11.61 9.04 -4.09
CA LYS A 67 11.07 8.86 -5.44
C LYS A 67 10.02 7.75 -5.39
N VAL A 68 8.75 8.10 -5.61
CA VAL A 68 7.59 7.24 -5.39
C VAL A 68 6.91 6.87 -6.70
N LEU A 69 6.68 5.58 -6.94
CA LEU A 69 5.84 5.09 -8.02
C LEU A 69 4.49 4.64 -7.44
N VAL A 70 3.40 5.21 -7.93
CA VAL A 70 2.04 4.82 -7.56
C VAL A 70 1.48 3.88 -8.62
N ALA A 71 1.15 2.64 -8.26
CA ALA A 71 0.59 1.65 -9.18
C ALA A 71 -0.93 1.53 -9.03
N ALA A 72 -1.66 1.68 -10.13
CA ALA A 72 -3.10 1.52 -10.19
C ALA A 72 -3.50 0.04 -10.29
N GLY A 73 -3.71 -0.62 -9.14
CA GLY A 73 -4.12 -2.02 -9.07
C GLY A 73 -5.64 -2.24 -9.12
N ASP A 74 -6.47 -1.20 -8.95
CA ASP A 74 -7.93 -1.28 -9.13
C ASP A 74 -8.31 -1.07 -10.60
N THR A 75 -8.00 -2.07 -11.43
CA THR A 75 -8.19 -2.01 -12.89
C THR A 75 -9.60 -2.32 -13.35
N PHE A 76 -10.48 -2.78 -12.45
CA PHE A 76 -11.84 -3.21 -12.81
C PHE A 76 -12.89 -2.15 -12.52
N ARG A 77 -12.60 -1.20 -11.64
CA ARG A 77 -13.56 -0.16 -11.28
C ARG A 77 -13.41 1.05 -12.20
N SER A 78 -14.49 1.36 -12.91
CA SER A 78 -14.56 2.58 -13.73
C SER A 78 -14.25 3.82 -12.88
N GLY A 79 -13.38 4.66 -13.36
CA GLY A 79 -12.99 5.92 -12.72
C GLY A 79 -11.95 5.79 -11.58
N ALA A 80 -11.59 4.58 -11.13
CA ALA A 80 -10.60 4.43 -10.05
C ALA A 80 -9.21 4.88 -10.49
N VAL A 81 -8.82 4.52 -11.69
CA VAL A 81 -7.52 4.89 -12.27
C VAL A 81 -7.44 6.40 -12.51
N GLU A 82 -8.52 7.00 -13.03
CA GLU A 82 -8.62 8.44 -13.25
C GLU A 82 -8.57 9.22 -11.93
N GLN A 83 -9.28 8.75 -10.91
CA GLN A 83 -9.23 9.35 -9.57
C GLN A 83 -7.81 9.33 -9.01
N LEU A 84 -7.13 8.20 -9.16
CA LEU A 84 -5.74 8.07 -8.71
C LEU A 84 -4.80 8.98 -9.51
N ALA A 85 -5.03 9.11 -10.82
CA ALA A 85 -4.26 10.02 -11.68
C ALA A 85 -4.41 11.48 -11.26
N VAL A 86 -5.61 11.92 -10.86
CA VAL A 86 -5.83 13.25 -10.29
C VAL A 86 -5.05 13.46 -9.02
N HIS A 87 -5.05 12.48 -8.10
CA HIS A 87 -4.27 12.55 -6.86
C HIS A 87 -2.77 12.68 -7.15
N VAL A 88 -2.23 11.84 -8.05
CA VAL A 88 -0.81 11.89 -8.41
C VAL A 88 -0.44 13.22 -9.08
N ARG A 89 -1.28 13.75 -9.97
CA ARG A 89 -1.06 15.05 -10.59
C ARG A 89 -0.99 16.17 -9.55
N ASN A 90 -1.94 16.21 -8.63
CA ASN A 90 -1.95 17.21 -7.56
C ASN A 90 -0.70 17.11 -6.67
N LEU A 91 -0.24 15.89 -6.37
CA LEU A 91 1.00 15.67 -5.63
C LEU A 91 2.22 16.15 -6.41
N LYS A 92 2.30 15.92 -7.73
CA LYS A 92 3.38 16.44 -8.59
C LYS A 92 3.43 17.97 -8.53
N GLU A 93 2.30 18.63 -8.63
CA GLU A 93 2.22 20.10 -8.58
C GLU A 93 2.67 20.65 -7.21
N LEU A 94 2.28 19.99 -6.11
CA LEU A 94 2.70 20.38 -4.77
C LEU A 94 4.21 20.21 -4.57
N THR A 95 4.77 19.06 -4.95
CA THR A 95 6.20 18.80 -4.76
C THR A 95 7.08 19.64 -5.68
N ALA A 96 6.62 19.99 -6.87
CA ALA A 96 7.33 20.92 -7.75
C ALA A 96 7.48 22.33 -7.14
N ARG A 97 6.54 22.76 -6.30
CA ARG A 97 6.58 24.05 -5.59
C ARG A 97 7.44 24.00 -4.33
N GLU A 98 7.43 22.88 -3.63
CA GLU A 98 8.06 22.75 -2.31
C GLU A 98 9.46 22.11 -2.36
N GLY A 99 9.92 21.67 -3.55
CA GLY A 99 11.24 21.01 -3.70
C GLY A 99 11.28 19.63 -3.07
N GLY A 100 10.17 18.90 -3.09
CA GLY A 100 10.03 17.55 -2.54
C GLY A 100 10.60 16.45 -3.44
N GLY A 101 10.24 15.18 -3.14
CA GLY A 101 10.54 14.01 -3.96
C GLY A 101 9.79 14.00 -5.29
N GLN A 102 9.93 12.91 -6.04
CA GLN A 102 9.27 12.72 -7.33
C GLN A 102 8.17 11.67 -7.21
N VAL A 103 7.05 11.87 -7.91
CA VAL A 103 5.96 10.88 -7.97
C VAL A 103 5.50 10.65 -9.40
N GLU A 104 5.26 9.37 -9.73
CA GLU A 104 4.67 8.98 -11.01
C GLU A 104 3.56 7.95 -10.84
N LEU A 105 2.64 7.92 -11.82
CA LEU A 105 1.58 6.93 -11.90
C LEU A 105 1.96 5.84 -12.90
N TYR A 106 1.93 4.60 -12.43
CA TYR A 106 2.04 3.42 -13.28
C TYR A 106 0.66 2.82 -13.51
N GLN A 107 0.25 2.72 -14.78
CA GLN A 107 -1.01 2.13 -15.19
C GLN A 107 -0.86 1.33 -16.49
N LYS A 108 -1.59 0.22 -16.60
CA LYS A 108 -1.63 -0.62 -17.82
C LYS A 108 -3.02 -0.70 -18.46
N GLY A 109 -3.90 0.25 -18.15
CA GLY A 109 -5.28 0.27 -18.64
C GLY A 109 -6.22 -0.65 -17.85
N TYR A 110 -7.47 -0.71 -18.31
CA TYR A 110 -8.55 -1.45 -17.66
C TYR A 110 -8.50 -2.96 -17.94
N GLY A 111 -9.10 -3.74 -17.04
CA GLY A 111 -9.30 -5.18 -17.22
C GLY A 111 -8.05 -6.04 -17.11
N LYS A 112 -6.91 -5.48 -16.76
CA LYS A 112 -5.68 -6.24 -16.53
C LYS A 112 -5.69 -6.86 -15.13
N ASP A 113 -5.05 -8.02 -15.00
CA ASP A 113 -4.90 -8.66 -13.69
C ASP A 113 -4.03 -7.78 -12.77
N ALA A 114 -4.59 -7.43 -11.60
CA ALA A 114 -3.95 -6.55 -10.62
C ALA A 114 -2.57 -7.08 -10.18
N ALA A 115 -2.40 -8.41 -10.08
CA ALA A 115 -1.14 -9.01 -9.70
C ALA A 115 -0.06 -8.81 -10.78
N THR A 116 -0.44 -8.88 -12.06
CA THR A 116 0.47 -8.60 -13.17
C THR A 116 0.86 -7.13 -13.21
N VAL A 117 -0.11 -6.22 -13.03
CA VAL A 117 0.17 -4.77 -12.98
C VAL A 117 1.13 -4.44 -11.84
N ALA A 118 0.93 -5.04 -10.67
CA ALA A 118 1.79 -4.85 -9.51
C ALA A 118 3.21 -5.36 -9.76
N LYS A 119 3.37 -6.57 -10.31
CA LYS A 119 4.67 -7.13 -10.66
C LYS A 119 5.43 -6.25 -11.64
N ASP A 120 4.75 -5.80 -12.71
CA ASP A 120 5.36 -4.97 -13.74
C ASP A 120 5.73 -3.58 -13.19
N ALA A 121 4.90 -3.02 -12.29
CA ALA A 121 5.20 -1.76 -11.60
C ALA A 121 6.45 -1.88 -10.73
N VAL A 122 6.61 -2.98 -9.99
CA VAL A 122 7.81 -3.23 -9.17
C VAL A 122 9.06 -3.37 -10.05
N SER A 123 8.94 -4.10 -11.17
CA SER A 123 10.05 -4.26 -12.13
C SER A 123 10.44 -2.91 -12.76
N HIS A 124 9.46 -2.11 -13.16
CA HIS A 124 9.68 -0.75 -13.69
C HIS A 124 10.32 0.16 -12.65
N ALA A 125 9.84 0.12 -11.41
CA ALA A 125 10.41 0.90 -10.33
C ALA A 125 11.87 0.56 -10.04
N ALA A 126 12.25 -0.72 -10.14
CA ALA A 126 13.62 -1.15 -9.97
C ALA A 126 14.53 -0.68 -11.12
N GLN A 127 14.02 -0.62 -12.36
CA GLN A 127 14.76 -0.16 -13.54
C GLN A 127 14.98 1.36 -13.53
N GLU A 128 13.99 2.12 -13.04
CA GLU A 128 13.99 3.59 -13.03
C GLU A 128 14.43 4.19 -11.68
N ASP A 129 15.01 3.35 -10.80
CA ASP A 129 15.54 3.77 -9.50
C ASP A 129 14.52 4.48 -8.60
N TYR A 130 13.29 3.98 -8.54
CA TYR A 130 12.32 4.42 -7.53
C TYR A 130 12.66 3.84 -6.16
N ASP A 131 12.40 4.62 -5.11
CA ASP A 131 12.63 4.19 -3.72
C ASP A 131 11.43 3.41 -3.20
N VAL A 132 10.21 3.84 -3.53
CA VAL A 132 8.98 3.26 -3.00
C VAL A 132 7.97 2.99 -4.11
N VAL A 133 7.32 1.83 -4.05
CA VAL A 133 6.14 1.49 -4.86
C VAL A 133 4.92 1.43 -3.96
N LEU A 134 3.93 2.30 -4.20
CA LEU A 134 2.63 2.28 -3.54
C LEU A 134 1.60 1.65 -4.45
N ILE A 135 0.98 0.55 -4.02
CA ILE A 135 0.01 -0.17 -4.84
C ILE A 135 -1.39 0.03 -4.27
N ASP A 136 -2.26 0.72 -5.03
CA ASP A 136 -3.69 0.83 -4.72
C ASP A 136 -4.39 -0.45 -5.18
N THR A 137 -5.04 -1.16 -4.26
CA THR A 137 -5.77 -2.38 -4.58
C THR A 137 -7.27 -2.15 -4.66
N ALA A 138 -7.95 -2.95 -5.49
CA ALA A 138 -9.40 -2.94 -5.54
C ALA A 138 -9.99 -3.20 -4.15
N GLY A 139 -10.92 -2.34 -3.73
CA GLY A 139 -11.68 -2.54 -2.51
C GLY A 139 -12.74 -3.61 -2.73
N ARG A 140 -13.00 -4.46 -1.73
CA ARG A 140 -13.92 -5.58 -1.91
C ARG A 140 -14.72 -5.89 -0.66
N ARG A 141 -15.90 -6.53 -0.84
CA ARG A 141 -16.78 -6.94 0.26
C ARG A 141 -16.23 -8.18 0.97
N HIS A 142 -16.50 -8.31 2.26
CA HIS A 142 -15.87 -9.26 3.19
C HIS A 142 -16.06 -10.77 2.92
N ASN A 143 -16.81 -11.22 1.89
CA ASN A 143 -17.22 -12.64 1.77
C ASN A 143 -17.01 -13.25 0.39
N ASP A 144 -16.05 -12.79 -0.40
CA ASP A 144 -15.83 -13.36 -1.72
C ASP A 144 -14.55 -14.21 -1.75
N GLN A 145 -14.68 -15.53 -1.85
CA GLN A 145 -13.56 -16.48 -1.94
C GLN A 145 -12.63 -16.22 -3.14
N ARG A 146 -13.18 -15.73 -4.25
CA ARG A 146 -12.38 -15.34 -5.42
C ARG A 146 -11.42 -14.19 -5.10
N LEU A 147 -11.73 -13.44 -4.06
CA LEU A 147 -10.96 -12.32 -3.57
C LEU A 147 -9.75 -12.72 -2.77
N MET A 148 -9.90 -13.72 -1.91
CA MET A 148 -8.79 -14.26 -1.14
C MET A 148 -7.75 -14.84 -2.10
N SER A 149 -8.18 -15.58 -3.12
CA SER A 149 -7.26 -16.13 -4.13
C SER A 149 -6.57 -15.04 -4.96
N SER A 150 -7.23 -13.91 -5.24
CA SER A 150 -6.58 -12.80 -5.95
C SER A 150 -5.60 -12.03 -5.06
N LEU A 151 -5.87 -11.90 -3.75
CA LEU A 151 -4.93 -11.31 -2.79
C LEU A 151 -3.72 -12.22 -2.57
N GLU A 152 -3.90 -13.54 -2.53
CA GLU A 152 -2.79 -14.50 -2.46
C GLU A 152 -1.91 -14.42 -3.69
N LYS A 153 -2.51 -14.38 -4.89
CA LYS A 153 -1.76 -14.15 -6.13
C LYS A 153 -1.01 -12.82 -6.09
N PHE A 154 -1.69 -11.75 -5.68
CA PHE A 154 -1.10 -10.43 -5.55
C PHE A 154 0.09 -10.44 -4.59
N ALA A 155 -0.05 -11.01 -3.39
CA ALA A 155 1.02 -11.13 -2.41
C ALA A 155 2.21 -11.95 -2.97
N LYS A 156 1.94 -13.02 -3.72
CA LYS A 156 2.96 -13.85 -4.34
C LYS A 156 3.73 -13.13 -5.46
N PHE A 157 3.06 -12.31 -6.28
CA PHE A 157 3.68 -11.64 -7.42
C PHE A 157 4.31 -10.29 -7.06
N ALA A 158 3.66 -9.49 -6.22
CA ALA A 158 4.15 -8.18 -5.83
C ALA A 158 5.13 -8.23 -4.65
N GLN A 159 5.08 -9.29 -3.83
CA GLN A 159 5.91 -9.50 -2.64
C GLN A 159 6.05 -8.21 -1.80
N PRO A 160 4.92 -7.62 -1.34
CA PRO A 160 4.98 -6.36 -0.63
C PRO A 160 5.74 -6.49 0.69
N ASP A 161 6.62 -5.54 0.97
CA ASP A 161 7.33 -5.44 2.25
C ASP A 161 6.37 -5.04 3.37
N LYS A 162 5.32 -4.26 3.03
CA LYS A 162 4.30 -3.83 3.98
C LYS A 162 2.90 -3.82 3.35
N ILE A 163 1.95 -4.38 4.09
CA ILE A 163 0.53 -4.33 3.75
C ILE A 163 -0.17 -3.43 4.76
N LEU A 164 -0.80 -2.36 4.27
CA LEU A 164 -1.59 -1.44 5.08
C LEU A 164 -3.07 -1.72 4.91
N MET A 165 -3.73 -2.10 5.99
CA MET A 165 -5.17 -2.29 6.02
C MET A 165 -5.88 -0.99 6.41
N VAL A 166 -6.74 -0.50 5.53
CA VAL A 166 -7.62 0.64 5.80
C VAL A 166 -9.01 0.12 6.14
N GLY A 167 -9.50 0.47 7.33
CA GLY A 167 -10.81 0.06 7.82
C GLY A 167 -11.56 1.18 8.53
N GLU A 168 -12.89 1.10 8.57
CA GLU A 168 -13.74 1.97 9.38
C GLU A 168 -13.93 1.40 10.78
N VAL A 169 -13.75 2.23 11.79
CA VAL A 169 -13.99 1.86 13.20
C VAL A 169 -15.45 1.44 13.44
N ARG A 170 -16.42 1.97 12.69
CA ARG A 170 -17.84 1.58 12.76
C ARG A 170 -18.09 0.12 12.39
N ALA A 171 -17.32 -0.47 11.49
CA ALA A 171 -17.46 -1.88 11.11
C ALA A 171 -17.09 -2.82 12.25
N TYR A 172 -16.14 -2.44 13.10
CA TYR A 172 -15.76 -3.22 14.28
C TYR A 172 -16.87 -3.22 15.37
N PHE A 173 -17.55 -2.12 15.58
CA PHE A 173 -18.66 -2.03 16.55
C PHE A 173 -19.83 -2.96 16.19
N HIS A 174 -20.11 -3.18 14.92
CA HIS A 174 -21.19 -4.06 14.48
C HIS A 174 -20.86 -5.55 14.66
N ILE A 175 -19.61 -5.92 14.53
CA ILE A 175 -19.13 -7.32 14.72
C ILE A 175 -19.15 -7.68 16.21
N TYR A 176 -18.76 -6.77 17.08
CA TYR A 176 -18.82 -6.99 18.53
C TYR A 176 -20.25 -7.02 19.08
N LYS A 177 -21.17 -6.20 18.56
CA LYS A 177 -22.60 -6.25 18.97
C LYS A 177 -23.31 -7.56 18.61
N LYS A 178 -22.87 -8.25 17.56
CA LYS A 178 -23.45 -9.56 17.17
C LYS A 178 -22.89 -10.76 17.96
N LYS A 179 -21.79 -10.60 18.70
CA LYS A 179 -21.15 -11.71 19.45
C LYS A 179 -21.28 -11.65 20.95
N ALA A 180 -21.93 -10.64 21.53
CA ALA A 180 -22.21 -10.59 22.95
C ALA A 180 -23.73 -10.70 23.19
N PRO A 181 -24.27 -11.87 23.54
CA PRO A 181 -25.53 -11.91 24.25
C PRO A 181 -25.23 -11.49 25.69
N PHE A 182 -25.44 -10.20 26.00
CA PHE A 182 -25.63 -9.79 27.39
C PHE A 182 -26.99 -10.34 27.82
N GLN A 183 -26.98 -11.46 28.57
CA GLN A 183 -28.06 -11.79 29.50
C GLN A 183 -27.80 -10.98 30.77
N LEU A 184 -28.76 -10.14 31.09
CA LEU A 184 -28.98 -9.63 32.41
C LEU A 184 -29.69 -10.67 33.25
#